data_bf51cbb5468bbf6375153f32a669aeac
#
_entry.id   bf51cbb5468bbf6375153f32a669aeac
#
_cell.length_a   1.000
_cell.length_b   1.000
_cell.length_c   1.000
_cell.angle_alpha   90.00
_cell.angle_beta   90.00
_cell.angle_gamma   90.00
#
_symmetry.space_group_name_H-M   'P 1'
#
loop_
_entity.id
_entity.type
_entity.pdbx_description
1 polymer ?
#
loop_
_entity_poly.entity_id
_entity_poly.type
_entity_poly.pdbx_seq_one_letter_code
_entity_poly.pdbx_strand_id
1 'polypeptide(L)'
;MASRMFSRNAFLVAAAFLLVSVAAHATPDNKDKQQGRLLLGKVLDQQDNPVVGAIVYVTNLRTHAVKTYIVGQEGTYRFPGLSTTDYEVYAQYNGHKSDTKSVSQFDDRSQVYIDLRIDTR
;
A
#
# COMPACT_ATOMS: atom_id res chain seq x y z
N MET A 1 2.39 62.12 17.90
CA MET A 1 2.40 61.65 17.76
C MET A 1 2.64 60.69 17.34
N ALA A 2 2.60 60.58 17.41
CA ALA A 2 2.85 59.74 16.94
C ALA A 2 2.80 58.81 16.51
N SER A 3 2.80 58.74 16.47
CA SER A 3 2.78 57.89 16.04
C SER A 3 2.62 57.00 15.61
N ARG A 4 2.62 57.12 15.66
CA ARG A 4 2.49 56.29 15.37
C ARG A 4 2.75 55.37 14.80
N MET A 5 3.02 55.36 14.79
CA MET A 5 3.29 54.58 14.35
C MET A 5 3.35 53.51 14.10
N PHE A 6 3.29 53.48 14.46
CA PHE A 6 3.35 52.42 14.29
C PHE A 6 3.24 51.52 13.67
N SER A 7 3.11 51.62 13.70
CA SER A 7 2.91 50.80 13.33
C SER A 7 2.94 50.04 12.69
N ARG A 8 3.11 50.32 12.73
CA ARG A 8 3.15 49.59 12.17
C ARG A 8 3.62 48.65 11.81
N ASN A 9 3.85 48.62 12.11
CA ASN A 9 4.26 47.68 11.82
C ASN A 9 4.16 46.71 11.65
N ALA A 10 4.00 46.70 11.92
CA ALA A 10 3.87 45.69 11.79
C ALA A 10 3.62 44.91 11.21
N PHE A 11 3.60 44.94 11.11
CA PHE A 11 3.24 44.00 10.57
C PHE A 11 3.59 43.21 9.87
N LEU A 12 3.98 43.47 9.89
CA LEU A 12 4.30 42.76 9.32
C LEU A 12 4.50 41.79 9.23
N VAL A 13 4.62 41.77 9.71
CA VAL A 13 4.72 40.81 9.65
C VAL A 13 4.50 39.89 9.39
N ALA A 14 4.37 39.92 9.70
CA ALA A 14 3.99 38.98 9.49
C ALA A 14 3.99 38.26 8.78
N ALA A 15 4.07 38.46 8.67
CA ALA A 15 3.90 37.74 7.94
C ALA A 15 4.47 36.88 7.52
N ALA A 16 4.86 36.92 7.68
CA ALA A 16 5.26 36.09 7.22
C ALA A 16 5.34 34.97 7.25
N PHE A 17 5.33 34.91 7.68
CA PHE A 17 5.37 33.82 7.65
C PHE A 17 5.11 32.97 7.15
N LEU A 18 5.02 33.04 7.14
CA LEU A 18 4.74 32.23 6.80
C LEU A 18 4.87 31.50 6.19
N LEU A 19 5.16 31.59 6.07
CA LEU A 19 5.26 30.89 5.51
C LEU A 19 5.46 30.02 5.29
N VAL A 20 5.72 29.98 5.63
CA VAL A 20 5.81 29.15 5.47
C VAL A 20 5.74 28.29 5.25
N SER A 21 5.75 28.30 5.46
CA SER A 21 5.56 27.46 5.33
C SER A 21 5.52 26.67 4.85
N VAL A 22 5.70 26.68 4.90
CA VAL A 22 5.51 25.90 4.46
C VAL A 22 5.75 25.10 4.01
N ALA A 23 5.99 25.08 4.09
CA ALA A 23 6.04 24.35 3.70
C ALA A 23 6.22 23.54 3.37
N ALA A 24 6.35 23.45 3.46
CA ALA A 24 6.39 22.69 3.13
C ALA A 24 6.56 21.83 2.98
N HIS A 25 6.69 21.59 3.13
CA HIS A 25 6.74 20.74 2.99
C HIS A 25 6.81 19.81 2.53
N ALA A 26 6.89 19.84 2.51
CA ALA A 26 6.93 19.10 2.10
C ALA A 26 6.83 18.12 1.91
N THR A 27 6.95 17.75 2.06
CA THR A 27 6.74 16.86 1.80
C THR A 27 6.72 16.05 1.07
N PRO A 28 6.59 15.94 0.91
CA PRO A 28 6.35 15.16 -0.11
C PRO A 28 7.16 14.06 -0.41
N ASP A 29 7.69 13.78 -0.70
CA ASP A 29 8.56 12.84 -0.74
C ASP A 29 8.09 11.53 -0.37
N ASN A 30 7.02 11.43 0.02
CA ASN A 30 6.55 10.25 0.41
C ASN A 30 6.42 9.27 -0.60
N LYS A 31 6.33 9.64 -1.80
CA LYS A 31 6.16 8.74 -2.80
C LYS A 31 7.34 7.85 -2.86
N ASP A 32 8.42 8.24 -2.39
CA ASP A 32 9.53 7.41 -2.47
C ASP A 32 9.39 6.17 -1.70
N LYS A 33 8.54 6.18 -0.73
CA LYS A 33 8.38 5.03 0.02
C LYS A 33 7.70 3.98 -0.75
N GLN A 34 7.20 4.27 -1.91
CA GLN A 34 6.54 3.29 -2.71
C GLN A 34 7.51 2.42 -3.46
N GLN A 35 8.78 2.52 -3.15
CA GLN A 35 9.72 1.66 -3.79
C GLN A 35 9.47 0.22 -3.43
N GLY A 36 9.93 -0.67 -4.22
CA GLY A 36 9.66 -2.06 -4.07
C GLY A 36 8.58 -2.49 -5.04
N ARG A 37 8.18 -3.73 -4.94
CA ARG A 37 7.20 -4.29 -5.86
C ARG A 37 5.81 -4.20 -5.27
N LEU A 38 4.83 -4.09 -6.14
CA LEU A 38 3.43 -4.14 -5.77
C LEU A 38 2.88 -5.48 -6.24
N LEU A 39 2.39 -6.28 -5.31
CA LEU A 39 1.70 -7.53 -5.64
C LEU A 39 0.22 -7.27 -5.49
N LEU A 40 -0.55 -7.59 -6.52
CA LEU A 40 -1.98 -7.37 -6.47
C LEU A 40 -2.70 -8.40 -7.31
N GLY A 41 -3.99 -8.53 -7.11
CA GLY A 41 -4.78 -9.47 -7.86
C GLY A 41 -6.17 -9.62 -7.30
N LYS A 42 -6.83 -10.69 -7.71
CA LYS A 42 -8.19 -10.99 -7.27
C LYS A 42 -8.22 -12.32 -6.57
N VAL A 43 -9.20 -12.49 -5.71
CA VAL A 43 -9.51 -13.79 -5.10
C VAL A 43 -10.88 -14.19 -5.58
N LEU A 44 -10.95 -15.29 -6.32
CA LEU A 44 -12.14 -15.72 -7.00
C LEU A 44 -12.49 -17.16 -6.60
N ASP A 45 -13.78 -17.51 -6.70
CA ASP A 45 -14.19 -18.90 -6.50
C ASP A 45 -14.16 -19.61 -7.85
N GLN A 46 -14.69 -20.82 -7.90
CA GLN A 46 -14.63 -21.62 -9.12
C GLN A 46 -15.57 -21.11 -10.21
N GLN A 47 -16.49 -20.19 -9.91
CA GLN A 47 -17.35 -19.57 -10.90
C GLN A 47 -16.93 -18.16 -11.24
N ASP A 48 -15.71 -17.76 -10.84
CA ASP A 48 -15.16 -16.42 -11.10
C ASP A 48 -15.87 -15.32 -10.29
N ASN A 49 -16.52 -15.67 -9.20
CA ASN A 49 -17.11 -14.67 -8.32
C ASN A 49 -16.09 -14.26 -7.27
N PRO A 50 -16.08 -12.98 -6.88
CA PRO A 50 -15.15 -12.54 -5.83
C PRO A 50 -15.48 -13.22 -4.50
N VAL A 51 -14.45 -13.58 -3.75
CA VAL A 51 -14.61 -14.18 -2.44
C VAL A 51 -14.37 -13.10 -1.39
N VAL A 52 -15.45 -12.40 -1.06
CA VAL A 52 -15.38 -11.29 -0.10
C VAL A 52 -15.10 -11.87 1.29
N GLY A 53 -14.16 -11.26 1.98
CA GLY A 53 -13.80 -11.71 3.32
C GLY A 53 -12.68 -12.72 3.35
N ALA A 54 -12.20 -13.16 2.19
CA ALA A 54 -11.04 -14.06 2.16
C ALA A 54 -9.83 -13.33 2.74
N ILE A 55 -8.91 -14.08 3.31
CA ILE A 55 -7.68 -13.52 3.83
C ILE A 55 -6.55 -13.98 2.94
N VAL A 56 -5.79 -13.02 2.42
CA VAL A 56 -4.64 -13.31 1.58
C VAL A 56 -3.40 -13.21 2.45
N TYR A 57 -2.53 -14.21 2.33
CA TYR A 57 -1.28 -14.26 3.07
C TYR A 57 -0.13 -14.18 2.10
N VAL A 58 0.84 -13.31 2.39
CA VAL A 58 2.07 -13.24 1.61
C VAL A 58 3.23 -13.44 2.58
N THR A 59 4.10 -14.38 2.26
CA THR A 59 5.22 -14.76 3.13
C THR A 59 6.53 -14.44 2.43
N ASN A 60 7.38 -13.67 3.11
CA ASN A 60 8.73 -13.42 2.64
C ASN A 60 9.55 -14.66 2.96
N LEU A 61 10.05 -15.35 1.93
CA LEU A 61 10.72 -16.62 2.16
C LEU A 61 12.10 -16.46 2.77
N ARG A 62 12.68 -15.26 2.71
CA ARG A 62 13.98 -15.04 3.30
C ARG A 62 13.88 -14.74 4.79
N THR A 63 12.91 -13.94 5.18
CA THR A 63 12.77 -13.52 6.58
C THR A 63 11.66 -14.24 7.31
N HIS A 64 10.79 -14.95 6.58
CA HIS A 64 9.61 -15.65 7.09
C HIS A 64 8.55 -14.69 7.65
N ALA A 65 8.66 -13.41 7.34
CA ALA A 65 7.63 -12.45 7.73
C ALA A 65 6.37 -12.66 6.89
N VAL A 66 5.22 -12.55 7.52
CA VAL A 66 3.92 -12.77 6.87
C VAL A 66 3.11 -11.49 6.96
N LYS A 67 2.52 -11.08 5.82
CA LYS A 67 1.57 -9.99 5.78
C LYS A 67 0.23 -10.54 5.32
N THR A 68 -0.85 -9.92 5.75
CA THR A 68 -2.19 -10.37 5.40
C THR A 68 -3.01 -9.22 4.85
N TYR A 69 -4.06 -9.58 4.10
CA TYR A 69 -4.98 -8.60 3.51
C TYR A 69 -6.36 -9.23 3.49
N ILE A 70 -7.37 -8.50 3.96
CA ILE A 70 -8.74 -8.98 3.95
C ILE A 70 -9.43 -8.44 2.70
N VAL A 71 -9.94 -9.35 1.88
CA VAL A 71 -10.53 -9.02 0.59
C VAL A 71 -11.87 -8.33 0.80
N GLY A 72 -12.04 -7.18 0.15
CA GLY A 72 -13.27 -6.42 0.23
C GLY A 72 -14.25 -6.78 -0.87
N GLN A 73 -15.20 -5.88 -1.11
CA GLN A 73 -16.32 -6.14 -2.03
C GLN A 73 -15.87 -6.36 -3.46
N GLU A 74 -14.77 -5.72 -3.86
CA GLU A 74 -14.30 -5.89 -5.23
C GLU A 74 -13.59 -7.21 -5.45
N GLY A 75 -13.28 -7.93 -4.38
CA GLY A 75 -12.57 -9.19 -4.51
C GLY A 75 -11.10 -9.04 -4.80
N THR A 76 -10.51 -7.88 -4.51
CA THR A 76 -9.10 -7.62 -4.84
C THR A 76 -8.25 -7.55 -3.60
N TYR A 77 -6.94 -7.73 -3.78
CA TYR A 77 -5.97 -7.57 -2.71
C TYR A 77 -4.76 -6.83 -3.27
N ARG A 78 -3.97 -6.22 -2.37
CA ARG A 78 -2.74 -5.59 -2.79
C ARG A 78 -1.74 -5.51 -1.63
N PHE A 79 -0.48 -5.72 -1.97
CA PHE A 79 0.63 -5.62 -1.02
C PHE A 79 1.72 -4.75 -1.65
N PRO A 80 1.78 -3.48 -1.28
CA PRO A 80 2.82 -2.60 -1.84
C PRO A 80 4.12 -2.74 -1.05
N GLY A 81 5.19 -2.29 -1.63
CA GLY A 81 6.47 -2.18 -0.93
C GLY A 81 7.17 -3.49 -0.63
N LEU A 82 6.92 -4.53 -1.44
CA LEU A 82 7.60 -5.80 -1.23
C LEU A 82 9.04 -5.72 -1.70
N SER A 83 9.95 -6.28 -0.93
CA SER A 83 11.36 -6.27 -1.28
C SER A 83 11.64 -7.22 -2.44
N THR A 84 12.88 -7.16 -2.95
CA THR A 84 13.27 -7.99 -4.08
C THR A 84 13.79 -9.32 -3.56
N THR A 85 12.85 -10.18 -3.16
CA THR A 85 13.18 -11.51 -2.68
C THR A 85 12.03 -12.43 -3.07
N ASP A 86 12.12 -13.70 -2.73
CA ASP A 86 11.09 -14.66 -3.07
C ASP A 86 9.95 -14.57 -2.08
N TYR A 87 8.72 -14.63 -2.58
CA TYR A 87 7.51 -14.63 -1.77
C TYR A 87 6.60 -15.75 -2.20
N GLU A 88 5.77 -16.20 -1.27
CA GLU A 88 4.64 -17.07 -1.56
C GLU A 88 3.37 -16.38 -1.15
N VAL A 89 2.30 -16.59 -1.92
CA VAL A 89 1.01 -15.96 -1.66
C VAL A 89 -0.09 -17.00 -1.83
N TYR A 90 -1.05 -16.97 -0.93
CA TYR A 90 -2.24 -17.80 -1.04
C TYR A 90 -3.38 -17.12 -0.28
N ALA A 91 -4.60 -17.60 -0.49
CA ALA A 91 -5.77 -17.06 0.19
C ALA A 91 -6.51 -18.17 0.92
N GLN A 92 -7.22 -17.80 1.97
CA GLN A 92 -8.05 -18.73 2.73
C GLN A 92 -9.42 -18.13 2.98
N TYR A 93 -10.45 -18.99 2.98
CA TYR A 93 -11.80 -18.57 3.28
C TYR A 93 -12.57 -19.79 3.80
N ASN A 94 -13.14 -19.69 5.01
CA ASN A 94 -13.97 -20.76 5.58
C ASN A 94 -13.29 -22.12 5.54
N GLY A 95 -12.01 -22.14 5.88
CA GLY A 95 -11.29 -23.41 5.90
C GLY A 95 -10.79 -23.90 4.55
N HIS A 96 -11.15 -23.20 3.48
CA HIS A 96 -10.68 -23.54 2.13
C HIS A 96 -9.45 -22.70 1.80
N LYS A 97 -8.53 -23.26 1.06
CA LYS A 97 -7.28 -22.58 0.74
C LYS A 97 -7.04 -22.62 -0.76
N SER A 98 -6.58 -21.51 -1.30
CA SER A 98 -6.20 -21.45 -2.72
C SER A 98 -4.88 -22.17 -2.95
N ASP A 99 -4.51 -22.33 -4.24
CA ASP A 99 -3.16 -22.75 -4.57
C ASP A 99 -2.20 -21.69 -4.09
N THR A 100 -1.00 -22.11 -3.73
CA THR A 100 0.08 -21.23 -3.38
C THR A 100 0.81 -20.81 -4.64
N LYS A 101 0.94 -19.50 -4.83
CA LYS A 101 1.66 -18.94 -5.98
C LYS A 101 2.95 -18.31 -5.49
N SER A 102 3.92 -18.20 -6.37
CA SER A 102 5.25 -17.70 -6.02
C SER A 102 5.57 -16.44 -6.80
N VAL A 103 6.31 -15.54 -6.15
CA VAL A 103 6.90 -14.38 -6.82
C VAL A 103 8.40 -14.51 -6.65
N SER A 104 9.12 -14.59 -7.76
CA SER A 104 10.57 -14.81 -7.72
C SER A 104 11.33 -13.53 -7.44
N GLN A 105 12.45 -13.65 -6.76
CA GLN A 105 13.33 -12.50 -6.56
C GLN A 105 13.88 -11.99 -7.89
N PHE A 106 13.85 -12.83 -8.93
CA PHE A 106 14.35 -12.43 -10.24
C PHE A 106 13.26 -11.78 -11.11
N ASP A 107 12.04 -11.69 -10.61
CA ASP A 107 10.96 -11.01 -11.32
C ASP A 107 11.16 -9.52 -11.14
N ASP A 108 11.53 -8.83 -12.21
CA ASP A 108 11.87 -7.41 -12.12
C ASP A 108 10.69 -6.48 -12.42
N ARG A 109 9.48 -7.02 -12.51
CA ARG A 109 8.31 -6.16 -12.71
C ARG A 109 8.03 -5.37 -11.45
N SER A 110 7.67 -4.11 -11.62
CA SER A 110 7.28 -3.28 -10.48
C SER A 110 5.87 -3.63 -9.97
N GLN A 111 5.05 -4.22 -10.83
CA GLN A 111 3.72 -4.71 -10.45
C GLN A 111 3.60 -6.16 -10.89
N VAL A 112 3.21 -7.01 -9.95
CA VAL A 112 3.02 -8.43 -10.20
C VAL A 112 1.55 -8.73 -9.95
N TYR A 113 0.85 -9.26 -10.96
CA TYR A 113 -0.58 -9.50 -10.88
C TYR A 113 -0.82 -11.01 -10.77
N ILE A 114 -1.41 -11.44 -9.69
CA ILE A 114 -1.68 -12.86 -9.46
C ILE A 114 -3.10 -13.03 -8.95
N ASP A 115 -3.91 -13.80 -9.69
CA ASP A 115 -5.23 -14.15 -9.22
C ASP A 115 -5.17 -15.46 -8.45
N LEU A 116 -5.93 -15.53 -7.36
CA LEU A 116 -6.00 -16.71 -6.51
C LEU A 116 -7.40 -17.29 -6.58
N ARG A 117 -7.51 -18.60 -6.68
CA ARG A 117 -8.79 -19.26 -6.75
C ARG A 117 -8.98 -20.17 -5.56
N ILE A 118 -10.15 -20.09 -4.94
CA ILE A 118 -10.52 -20.92 -3.82
C ILE A 118 -11.73 -21.74 -4.22
N ASP A 119 -11.64 -23.04 -4.01
CA ASP A 119 -12.80 -23.91 -4.20
C ASP A 119 -13.61 -23.81 -2.93
N THR A 120 -14.73 -23.09 -3.01
CA THR A 120 -15.55 -22.83 -1.82
C THR A 120 -16.69 -23.83 -1.63
N ARG A 121 -16.74 -24.90 -2.43
CA ARG A 121 -17.79 -25.91 -2.31
C ARG A 121 -17.58 -26.86 -1.17
#